data_71b6243a263326ea773d387188c3e8e6
#
_entry.id   71b6243a263326ea773d387188c3e8e6
#
_cell.length_a   1.000
_cell.length_b   1.000
_cell.length_c   1.000
_cell.angle_alpha   90.00
_cell.angle_beta   90.00
_cell.angle_gamma   90.00
#
_symmetry.space_group_name_H-M   'P 1'
#
loop_
_entity.id
_entity.type
_entity.pdbx_description
1 polymer ?
#
loop_
_entity_poly.entity_id
_entity_poly.type
_entity_poly.pdbx_seq_one_letter_code
_entity_poly.pdbx_strand_id
1 'polypeptide(L)'
;MKPSLSEAKELFLFITNKTNILNVKMGLPKGISAKHYQNVAYVASKIAEQTEMDIEKAYILGLLHDYGEYIEDTISGTFHGTAGYDEMLKLGFDEVAKVCLSHSFFDSSFSPEDFPAYEAKEIERASAILKEKEFDEYDKLIHLADLMSPCGEINTIENRVRKLSEKYHISSK
;
A
#
# COMPACT_ATOMS: atom_id res chain seq x y z
N MET A 1 2.07 12.68 11.78
CA MET A 1 0.83 13.45 11.48
C MET A 1 0.24 12.93 10.17
N LYS A 2 -1.10 12.89 10.03
CA LYS A 2 -1.79 12.61 8.77
C LYS A 2 -2.25 13.92 8.10
N PRO A 3 -2.47 13.95 6.77
CA PRO A 3 -3.14 15.06 6.12
C PRO A 3 -4.62 15.17 6.57
N SER A 4 -5.21 16.34 6.37
CA SER A 4 -6.67 16.49 6.41
C SER A 4 -7.31 15.71 5.25
N LEU A 5 -8.61 15.44 5.33
CA LEU A 5 -9.33 14.75 4.26
C LEU A 5 -9.28 15.53 2.93
N SER A 6 -9.24 16.86 2.97
CA SER A 6 -9.09 17.69 1.75
C SER A 6 -7.72 17.51 1.10
N GLU A 7 -6.65 17.61 1.89
CA GLU A 7 -5.28 17.39 1.40
C GLU A 7 -5.10 15.97 0.86
N ALA A 8 -5.66 14.96 1.57
CA ALA A 8 -5.59 13.57 1.11
C ALA A 8 -6.27 13.37 -0.27
N LYS A 9 -7.40 14.05 -0.52
CA LYS A 9 -8.08 14.02 -1.82
C LYS A 9 -7.25 14.71 -2.92
N GLU A 10 -6.57 15.79 -2.61
CA GLU A 10 -5.67 16.47 -3.57
C GLU A 10 -4.47 15.58 -3.91
N LEU A 11 -3.85 14.96 -2.92
CA LEU A 11 -2.77 14.00 -3.10
C LEU A 11 -3.24 12.78 -3.90
N PHE A 12 -4.42 12.23 -3.62
CA PHE A 12 -5.03 11.14 -4.39
C PHE A 12 -5.23 11.51 -5.86
N LEU A 13 -5.74 12.71 -6.16
CA LEU A 13 -5.88 13.17 -7.54
C LEU A 13 -4.53 13.29 -8.24
N PHE A 14 -3.51 13.78 -7.53
CA PHE A 14 -2.15 13.87 -8.05
C PHE A 14 -1.59 12.49 -8.41
N ILE A 15 -1.59 11.53 -7.48
CA ILE A 15 -1.05 10.19 -7.76
C ILE A 15 -1.85 9.46 -8.84
N THR A 16 -3.18 9.59 -8.84
CA THR A 16 -4.04 8.99 -9.87
C THR A 16 -3.68 9.47 -11.26
N ASN A 17 -3.43 10.76 -11.43
CA ASN A 17 -3.01 11.31 -12.72
C ASN A 17 -1.65 10.77 -13.15
N LYS A 18 -0.71 10.61 -12.22
CA LYS A 18 0.64 10.09 -12.49
C LYS A 18 0.60 8.60 -12.84
N THR A 19 -0.08 7.78 -12.04
CA THR A 19 -0.19 6.34 -12.28
C THR A 19 -0.99 6.02 -13.53
N ASN A 20 -2.00 6.82 -13.91
CA ASN A 20 -2.70 6.67 -15.18
C ASN A 20 -1.78 6.79 -16.39
N ILE A 21 -0.79 7.70 -16.35
CA ILE A 21 0.20 7.84 -17.41
C ILE A 21 1.06 6.57 -17.51
N LEU A 22 1.48 6.03 -16.38
CA LEU A 22 2.27 4.79 -16.33
C LEU A 22 1.45 3.59 -16.81
N ASN A 23 0.23 3.42 -16.30
CA ASN A 23 -0.67 2.33 -16.67
C ASN A 23 -0.89 2.28 -18.18
N VAL A 24 -1.14 3.42 -18.82
CA VAL A 24 -1.30 3.49 -20.28
C VAL A 24 -0.02 3.09 -21.01
N LYS A 25 1.15 3.50 -20.54
CA LYS A 25 2.45 3.07 -21.12
C LYS A 25 2.68 1.57 -20.98
N MET A 26 2.18 0.95 -19.90
CA MET A 26 2.27 -0.47 -19.64
C MET A 26 1.15 -1.30 -20.28
N GLY A 27 0.21 -0.67 -21.01
CA GLY A 27 -0.94 -1.35 -21.62
C GLY A 27 -2.05 -1.72 -20.62
N LEU A 28 -2.03 -1.14 -19.42
CA LEU A 28 -3.05 -1.36 -18.40
C LEU A 28 -4.23 -0.36 -18.54
N PRO A 29 -5.43 -0.71 -18.06
CA PRO A 29 -6.58 0.18 -18.08
C PRO A 29 -6.35 1.47 -17.27
N LYS A 30 -6.81 2.59 -17.79
CA LYS A 30 -6.89 3.84 -17.01
C LYS A 30 -7.77 3.64 -15.77
N GLY A 31 -7.36 4.24 -14.64
CA GLY A 31 -8.12 4.25 -13.40
C GLY A 31 -8.05 2.96 -12.59
N ILE A 32 -7.27 1.95 -13.02
CA ILE A 32 -7.14 0.72 -12.25
C ILE A 32 -6.52 0.98 -10.88
N SER A 33 -5.42 1.75 -10.81
CA SER A 33 -4.78 2.14 -9.55
C SER A 33 -5.70 3.02 -8.71
N ALA A 34 -6.38 4.01 -9.31
CA ALA A 34 -7.33 4.86 -8.60
C ALA A 34 -8.45 4.05 -7.94
N LYS A 35 -8.97 3.05 -8.66
CA LYS A 35 -10.01 2.15 -8.12
C LYS A 35 -9.48 1.28 -7.00
N HIS A 36 -8.23 0.81 -7.11
CA HIS A 36 -7.55 0.08 -6.04
C HIS A 36 -7.44 0.93 -4.77
N TYR A 37 -6.87 2.14 -4.84
CA TYR A 37 -6.74 3.03 -3.69
C TYR A 37 -8.08 3.34 -3.02
N GLN A 38 -9.13 3.61 -3.81
CA GLN A 38 -10.48 3.84 -3.29
C GLN A 38 -11.06 2.61 -2.61
N ASN A 39 -10.84 1.41 -3.15
CA ASN A 39 -11.31 0.18 -2.54
C ASN A 39 -10.60 -0.09 -1.21
N VAL A 40 -9.27 0.10 -1.15
CA VAL A 40 -8.50 -0.04 0.09
C VAL A 40 -9.00 0.95 1.14
N ALA A 41 -9.18 2.23 0.78
CA ALA A 41 -9.74 3.24 1.67
C ALA A 41 -11.15 2.86 2.17
N TYR A 42 -12.00 2.37 1.28
CA TYR A 42 -13.36 1.93 1.62
C TYR A 42 -13.35 0.73 2.58
N VAL A 43 -12.58 -0.32 2.26
CA VAL A 43 -12.49 -1.52 3.11
C VAL A 43 -11.94 -1.15 4.48
N ALA A 44 -10.84 -0.38 4.53
CA ALA A 44 -10.26 0.08 5.80
C ALA A 44 -11.25 0.87 6.65
N SER A 45 -11.98 1.82 6.04
CA SER A 45 -13.00 2.60 6.77
C SER A 45 -14.16 1.72 7.29
N LYS A 46 -14.58 0.71 6.51
CA LYS A 46 -15.64 -0.22 6.93
C LYS A 46 -15.22 -1.14 8.07
N ILE A 47 -13.97 -1.54 8.12
CA ILE A 47 -13.45 -2.29 9.28
C ILE A 47 -13.35 -1.36 10.49
N ALA A 48 -12.86 -0.13 10.30
CA ALA A 48 -12.77 0.86 11.37
C ALA A 48 -14.14 1.19 11.99
N GLU A 49 -15.23 1.23 11.20
CA GLU A 49 -16.61 1.41 11.69
C GLU A 49 -17.06 0.32 12.68
N GLN A 50 -16.45 -0.87 12.66
CA GLN A 50 -16.77 -2.01 13.52
C GLN A 50 -15.79 -2.15 14.70
N THR A 51 -14.87 -1.21 14.84
CA THR A 51 -13.83 -1.18 15.87
C THR A 51 -13.79 0.20 16.53
N GLU A 52 -12.89 0.42 17.47
CA GLU A 52 -12.67 1.74 18.10
C GLU A 52 -11.68 2.63 17.30
N MET A 53 -11.35 2.24 16.07
CA MET A 53 -10.39 2.97 15.22
C MET A 53 -11.02 4.22 14.61
N ASP A 54 -10.20 5.26 14.38
CA ASP A 54 -10.63 6.46 13.68
C ASP A 54 -10.90 6.16 12.19
N ILE A 55 -12.17 6.27 11.80
CA ILE A 55 -12.69 5.96 10.46
C ILE A 55 -12.06 6.87 9.40
N GLU A 56 -11.92 8.18 9.69
CA GLU A 56 -11.31 9.13 8.75
C GLU A 56 -9.83 8.82 8.56
N LYS A 57 -9.12 8.52 9.64
CA LYS A 57 -7.71 8.12 9.57
C LYS A 57 -7.54 6.84 8.74
N ALA A 58 -8.34 5.82 9.01
CA ALA A 58 -8.31 4.56 8.25
C ALA A 58 -8.56 4.81 6.75
N TYR A 59 -9.54 5.65 6.41
CA TYR A 59 -9.82 6.02 5.03
C TYR A 59 -8.64 6.74 4.36
N ILE A 60 -8.05 7.74 5.03
CA ILE A 60 -6.94 8.53 4.50
C ILE A 60 -5.70 7.64 4.29
N LEU A 61 -5.37 6.79 5.25
CA LEU A 61 -4.22 5.90 5.15
C LEU A 61 -4.41 4.90 3.99
N GLY A 62 -5.60 4.31 3.86
CA GLY A 62 -5.92 3.42 2.74
C GLY A 62 -5.90 4.12 1.38
N LEU A 63 -6.33 5.39 1.32
CA LEU A 63 -6.34 6.15 0.07
C LEU A 63 -4.93 6.47 -0.46
N LEU A 64 -3.96 6.57 0.43
CA LEU A 64 -2.60 7.04 0.13
C LEU A 64 -1.51 5.97 0.34
N HIS A 65 -1.88 4.71 0.69
CA HIS A 65 -0.91 3.66 1.02
C HIS A 65 0.11 3.38 -0.10
N ASP A 66 -0.33 3.49 -1.34
CA ASP A 66 0.47 3.29 -2.56
C ASP A 66 0.98 4.60 -3.19
N TYR A 67 1.16 5.66 -2.38
CA TYR A 67 1.56 6.96 -2.92
C TYR A 67 2.82 6.91 -3.78
N GLY A 68 3.73 5.99 -3.50
CA GLY A 68 4.98 5.82 -4.25
C GLY A 68 4.85 5.07 -5.58
N GLU A 69 3.69 4.48 -5.92
CA GLU A 69 3.53 3.65 -7.13
C GLU A 69 3.96 4.39 -8.43
N TYR A 70 3.72 5.68 -8.52
CA TYR A 70 4.11 6.46 -9.70
C TYR A 70 5.61 6.72 -9.83
N ILE A 71 6.38 6.46 -8.78
CA ILE A 71 7.84 6.59 -8.73
C ILE A 71 8.50 5.21 -8.89
N GLU A 72 7.74 4.13 -8.68
CA GLU A 72 8.24 2.78 -8.81
C GLU A 72 8.86 2.58 -10.19
N ASP A 73 10.07 2.09 -10.20
CA ASP A 73 10.79 1.72 -11.41
C ASP A 73 11.39 0.33 -11.24
N THR A 74 10.73 -0.66 -11.80
CA THR A 74 11.21 -2.06 -11.76
C THR A 74 12.49 -2.25 -12.56
N ILE A 75 12.84 -1.35 -13.49
CA ILE A 75 14.10 -1.40 -14.23
C ILE A 75 15.25 -0.93 -13.34
N SER A 76 15.03 0.14 -12.55
CA SER A 76 16.02 0.62 -11.58
C SER A 76 15.92 -0.11 -10.22
N GLY A 77 14.91 -0.96 -10.03
CA GLY A 77 14.68 -1.69 -8.78
C GLY A 77 14.13 -0.84 -7.64
N THR A 78 13.59 0.35 -7.93
CA THR A 78 13.02 1.24 -6.92
C THR A 78 11.72 0.64 -6.36
N PHE A 79 11.66 0.51 -5.04
CA PHE A 79 10.48 0.01 -4.34
C PHE A 79 9.48 1.14 -4.02
N HIS A 80 8.22 0.97 -4.41
CA HIS A 80 7.18 2.00 -4.20
C HIS A 80 6.99 2.37 -2.72
N GLY A 81 7.15 1.40 -1.82
CA GLY A 81 7.03 1.64 -0.38
C GLY A 81 8.06 2.63 0.15
N THR A 82 9.35 2.48 -0.20
CA THR A 82 10.41 3.44 0.18
C THR A 82 10.23 4.79 -0.52
N ALA A 83 9.83 4.79 -1.78
CA ALA A 83 9.55 6.01 -2.53
C ALA A 83 8.37 6.81 -1.92
N GLY A 84 7.27 6.14 -1.58
CA GLY A 84 6.13 6.74 -0.89
C GLY A 84 6.47 7.25 0.50
N TYR A 85 7.26 6.49 1.25
CA TYR A 85 7.77 6.89 2.56
C TYR A 85 8.52 8.23 2.48
N ASP A 86 9.47 8.34 1.57
CA ASP A 86 10.28 9.55 1.42
C ASP A 86 9.47 10.77 1.01
N GLU A 87 8.54 10.62 0.06
CA GLU A 87 7.68 11.71 -0.38
C GLU A 87 6.73 12.18 0.73
N MET A 88 6.12 11.26 1.45
CA MET A 88 5.21 11.61 2.55
C MET A 88 5.94 12.27 3.73
N LEU A 89 7.18 11.85 4.03
CA LEU A 89 8.01 12.55 5.03
C LEU A 89 8.35 13.97 4.60
N LYS A 90 8.69 14.22 3.33
CA LYS A 90 8.94 15.57 2.80
C LYS A 90 7.73 16.50 2.96
N LEU A 91 6.52 15.92 2.85
CA LEU A 91 5.26 16.64 3.05
C LEU A 91 4.85 16.76 4.54
N GLY A 92 5.57 16.13 5.47
CA GLY A 92 5.28 16.16 6.90
C GLY A 92 4.21 15.16 7.36
N PHE A 93 3.86 14.17 6.54
CA PHE A 93 2.82 13.18 6.81
C PHE A 93 3.40 11.82 7.21
N ASP A 94 4.06 11.78 8.36
CA ASP A 94 4.78 10.62 8.89
C ASP A 94 3.90 9.36 9.09
N GLU A 95 2.61 9.51 9.40
CA GLU A 95 1.69 8.39 9.52
C GLU A 95 1.40 7.74 8.15
N VAL A 96 1.21 8.55 7.11
CA VAL A 96 1.07 8.03 5.74
C VAL A 96 2.38 7.45 5.25
N ALA A 97 3.51 8.12 5.53
CA ALA A 97 4.84 7.61 5.19
C ALA A 97 5.04 6.19 5.75
N LYS A 98 4.73 5.98 7.03
CA LYS A 98 4.83 4.66 7.67
C LYS A 98 4.00 3.62 6.94
N VAL A 99 2.74 3.93 6.62
CA VAL A 99 1.84 2.99 5.93
C VAL A 99 2.29 2.71 4.50
N CYS A 100 2.80 3.70 3.76
CA CYS A 100 3.40 3.47 2.44
C CYS A 100 4.51 2.41 2.50
N LEU A 101 5.26 2.37 3.59
CA LEU A 101 6.34 1.41 3.75
C LEU A 101 5.85 0.07 4.28
N SER A 102 4.91 0.06 5.24
CA SER A 102 4.53 -1.14 5.99
C SER A 102 3.47 -2.01 5.30
N HIS A 103 2.61 -1.43 4.43
CA HIS A 103 1.46 -2.14 3.87
C HIS A 103 1.82 -3.41 3.08
N SER A 104 3.03 -3.49 2.51
CA SER A 104 3.52 -4.65 1.77
C SER A 104 4.03 -5.80 2.65
N PHE A 105 4.13 -5.61 3.97
CA PHE A 105 4.76 -6.55 4.89
C PHE A 105 3.84 -6.89 6.06
N PHE A 106 3.90 -8.14 6.53
CA PHE A 106 3.18 -8.56 7.75
C PHE A 106 3.85 -8.07 9.03
N ASP A 107 5.17 -8.00 9.01
CA ASP A 107 6.02 -7.54 10.10
C ASP A 107 7.39 -7.10 9.54
N SER A 108 8.34 -6.85 10.42
CA SER A 108 9.69 -6.42 10.02
C SER A 108 10.67 -7.58 9.71
N SER A 109 10.21 -8.83 9.69
CA SER A 109 11.04 -10.02 9.47
C SER A 109 11.04 -10.48 8.00
N PHE A 110 11.46 -9.61 7.10
CA PHE A 110 11.62 -9.89 5.69
C PHE A 110 13.04 -9.57 5.21
N SER A 111 13.41 -10.13 4.07
CA SER A 111 14.74 -10.03 3.48
C SER A 111 14.67 -9.71 1.98
N PRO A 112 15.77 -9.25 1.36
CA PRO A 112 15.80 -8.99 -0.09
C PRO A 112 15.42 -10.19 -0.95
N GLU A 113 15.68 -11.41 -0.49
CA GLU A 113 15.35 -12.65 -1.20
C GLU A 113 13.84 -12.85 -1.36
N ASP A 114 13.04 -12.28 -0.46
CA ASP A 114 11.57 -12.33 -0.53
C ASP A 114 11.02 -11.41 -1.62
N PHE A 115 11.82 -10.45 -2.08
CA PHE A 115 11.42 -9.39 -3.01
C PHE A 115 12.42 -9.23 -4.19
N PRO A 116 12.64 -10.27 -5.00
CA PRO A 116 13.70 -10.28 -6.03
C PRO A 116 13.47 -9.28 -7.17
N ALA A 117 12.30 -8.65 -7.26
CA ALA A 117 12.02 -7.63 -8.27
C ALA A 117 12.62 -6.26 -7.94
N TYR A 118 13.09 -6.06 -6.70
CA TYR A 118 13.63 -4.77 -6.24
C TYR A 118 15.12 -4.88 -5.89
N GLU A 119 15.81 -3.75 -5.88
CA GLU A 119 17.20 -3.74 -5.42
C GLU A 119 17.29 -4.11 -3.94
N ALA A 120 18.25 -4.98 -3.60
CA ALA A 120 18.45 -5.45 -2.22
C ALA A 120 18.57 -4.29 -1.22
N LYS A 121 19.26 -3.22 -1.58
CA LYS A 121 19.42 -2.02 -0.74
C LYS A 121 18.10 -1.34 -0.38
N GLU A 122 17.09 -1.38 -1.27
CA GLU A 122 15.75 -0.81 -1.03
C GLU A 122 15.00 -1.62 0.04
N ILE A 123 15.06 -2.94 -0.08
CA ILE A 123 14.43 -3.86 0.88
C ILE A 123 15.16 -3.84 2.22
N GLU A 124 16.48 -3.82 2.23
CA GLU A 124 17.30 -3.66 3.46
C GLU A 124 16.95 -2.34 4.18
N ARG A 125 16.83 -1.24 3.43
CA ARG A 125 16.43 0.05 3.97
C ARG A 125 15.02 0.01 4.56
N ALA A 126 14.06 -0.57 3.87
CA ALA A 126 12.69 -0.76 4.35
C ALA A 126 12.68 -1.56 5.67
N SER A 127 13.41 -2.69 5.71
CA SER A 127 13.55 -3.53 6.90
C SER A 127 14.17 -2.73 8.07
N ALA A 128 15.23 -1.96 7.82
CA ALA A 128 15.88 -1.16 8.87
C ALA A 128 14.92 -0.12 9.47
N ILE A 129 14.19 0.61 8.62
CA ILE A 129 13.21 1.61 9.08
C ILE A 129 12.08 0.94 9.89
N LEU A 130 11.53 -0.17 9.41
CA LEU A 130 10.41 -0.85 10.06
C LEU A 130 10.80 -1.58 11.36
N LYS A 131 12.06 -1.96 11.54
CA LYS A 131 12.58 -2.47 12.82
C LYS A 131 12.62 -1.41 13.94
N GLU A 132 12.78 -0.14 13.57
CA GLU A 132 12.77 0.98 14.52
C GLU A 132 11.35 1.48 14.82
N LYS A 133 10.37 1.07 14.03
CA LYS A 133 8.97 1.50 14.15
C LYS A 133 8.10 0.30 14.53
N GLU A 134 7.30 0.44 15.58
CA GLU A 134 6.31 -0.58 15.92
C GLU A 134 5.20 -0.61 14.86
N PHE A 135 4.85 -1.84 14.42
CA PHE A 135 3.64 -2.07 13.64
C PHE A 135 2.42 -1.88 14.55
N ASP A 136 1.61 -0.91 14.23
CA ASP A 136 0.37 -0.66 14.95
C ASP A 136 -0.85 -1.30 14.25
N GLU A 137 -2.01 -1.05 14.80
CA GLU A 137 -3.27 -1.57 14.28
C GLU A 137 -3.63 -1.01 12.91
N TYR A 138 -3.18 0.22 12.56
CA TYR A 138 -3.41 0.81 11.24
C TYR A 138 -2.53 0.17 10.17
N ASP A 139 -1.28 -0.19 10.47
CA ASP A 139 -0.43 -0.93 9.54
C ASP A 139 -1.08 -2.27 9.14
N LYS A 140 -1.57 -3.01 10.15
CA LYS A 140 -2.26 -4.29 9.94
C LYS A 140 -3.59 -4.11 9.20
N LEU A 141 -4.36 -3.07 9.54
CA LEU A 141 -5.62 -2.75 8.87
C LEU A 141 -5.41 -2.47 7.40
N ILE A 142 -4.43 -1.62 7.05
CA ILE A 142 -4.20 -1.24 5.65
C ILE A 142 -3.64 -2.42 4.87
N HIS A 143 -2.70 -3.20 5.43
CA HIS A 143 -2.23 -4.43 4.79
C HIS A 143 -3.39 -5.41 4.50
N LEU A 144 -4.31 -5.60 5.46
CA LEU A 144 -5.49 -6.45 5.27
C LEU A 144 -6.42 -5.89 4.18
N ALA A 145 -6.71 -4.60 4.22
CA ALA A 145 -7.59 -3.94 3.25
C ALA A 145 -7.01 -4.00 1.82
N ASP A 146 -5.70 -3.87 1.68
CA ASP A 146 -4.98 -4.02 0.42
C ASP A 146 -5.10 -5.45 -0.11
N LEU A 147 -4.82 -6.46 0.71
CA LEU A 147 -5.00 -7.87 0.34
C LEU A 147 -6.43 -8.18 -0.13
N MET A 148 -7.44 -7.53 0.44
CA MET A 148 -8.84 -7.69 0.05
C MET A 148 -9.22 -6.94 -1.23
N SER A 149 -8.36 -6.07 -1.75
CA SER A 149 -8.70 -5.14 -2.85
C SER A 149 -7.84 -5.31 -4.11
N PRO A 150 -7.50 -6.53 -4.56
CA PRO A 150 -6.59 -6.72 -5.70
C PRO A 150 -7.19 -6.15 -7.00
N CYS A 151 -6.34 -5.46 -7.77
CA CYS A 151 -6.68 -5.03 -9.14
C CYS A 151 -8.02 -4.28 -9.28
N GLY A 152 -8.42 -3.51 -8.26
CA GLY A 152 -9.64 -2.71 -8.28
C GLY A 152 -10.92 -3.47 -8.03
N GLU A 153 -10.85 -4.72 -7.56
CA GLU A 153 -11.97 -5.52 -7.05
C GLU A 153 -11.90 -5.62 -5.53
N ILE A 154 -13.03 -5.80 -4.87
CA ILE A 154 -13.07 -6.15 -3.45
C ILE A 154 -13.39 -7.64 -3.34
N ASN A 155 -12.53 -8.39 -2.65
CA ASN A 155 -12.67 -9.82 -2.40
C ASN A 155 -12.83 -10.11 -0.90
N THR A 156 -13.36 -11.29 -0.56
CA THR A 156 -13.23 -11.81 0.80
C THR A 156 -11.82 -12.37 1.02
N ILE A 157 -11.42 -12.46 2.29
CA ILE A 157 -10.11 -13.04 2.67
C ILE A 157 -10.00 -14.47 2.15
N GLU A 158 -11.05 -15.29 2.32
CA GLU A 158 -11.09 -16.68 1.88
C GLU A 158 -10.85 -16.80 0.37
N ASN A 159 -11.55 -15.99 -0.42
CA ASN A 159 -11.38 -15.97 -1.87
C ASN A 159 -9.97 -15.52 -2.27
N ARG A 160 -9.40 -14.54 -1.55
CA ARG A 160 -8.05 -14.06 -1.81
C ARG A 160 -7.00 -15.13 -1.50
N VAL A 161 -7.09 -15.74 -0.32
CA VAL A 161 -6.19 -16.85 0.08
C VAL A 161 -6.28 -18.00 -0.92
N ARG A 162 -7.49 -18.41 -1.32
CA ARG A 162 -7.68 -19.45 -2.34
C ARG A 162 -6.97 -19.10 -3.65
N LYS A 163 -7.20 -17.89 -4.19
CA LYS A 163 -6.56 -17.44 -5.44
C LYS A 163 -5.03 -17.42 -5.34
N LEU A 164 -4.48 -16.99 -4.19
CA LEU A 164 -3.03 -16.99 -3.96
C LEU A 164 -2.48 -18.40 -3.85
N SER A 165 -3.15 -19.29 -3.12
CA SER A 165 -2.76 -20.70 -3.00
C SER A 165 -2.73 -21.41 -4.36
N GLU A 166 -3.74 -21.16 -5.19
CA GLU A 166 -3.79 -21.69 -6.58
C GLU A 166 -2.63 -21.14 -7.42
N LYS A 167 -2.39 -19.82 -7.37
CA LYS A 167 -1.34 -19.15 -8.16
C LYS A 167 0.07 -19.62 -7.79
N TYR A 168 0.33 -19.82 -6.52
CA TYR A 168 1.66 -20.18 -6.01
C TYR A 168 1.81 -21.68 -5.66
N HIS A 169 0.80 -22.50 -6.01
CA HIS A 169 0.79 -23.95 -5.73
C HIS A 169 1.02 -24.30 -4.25
N ILE A 170 0.52 -23.45 -3.34
CA ILE A 170 0.62 -23.67 -1.90
C ILE A 170 -0.50 -24.62 -1.50
N SER A 171 -0.16 -25.83 -1.06
CA SER A 171 -1.17 -26.77 -0.51
C SER A 171 -1.66 -26.25 0.83
N SER A 172 -2.98 -26.05 0.96
CA SER A 172 -3.63 -25.87 2.26
C SER A 172 -3.39 -27.13 3.11
N LYS A 173 -2.65 -27.00 4.20
CA LYS A 173 -2.58 -28.04 5.22
C LYS A 173 -3.79 -27.93 6.14
#